data_9e32fdc427ab7d3c1e56d8a8d9db6e24
#
_entry.id   9e32fdc427ab7d3c1e56d8a8d9db6e24
#
_cell.length_a   1.000
_cell.length_b   1.000
_cell.length_c   1.000
_cell.angle_alpha   90.00
_cell.angle_beta   90.00
_cell.angle_gamma   90.00
#
_symmetry.space_group_name_H-M   'P 1'
#
loop_
_entity.id
_entity.type
_entity.pdbx_description
1 polymer ?
#
loop_
_entity_poly.entity_id
_entity_poly.type
_entity_poly.pdbx_seq_one_letter_code
_entity_poly.pdbx_strand_id
1 'polypeptide(L)'
;ANDVAVVAFAAERGAPAMSGVLLAVSSAASLLAGLVYGARSWRWPTWRLYKVCVVAIALGATAYLAASGLWTMALVMSVTGMAYAPTMTNVNMIVQKTVPPHRLTEGLTWMSTSLNMGASLGSALAGPAVDAGGSYGGYLVTVGSAWAMVLLMAAGVRALGKATAED
;
A
#
# COMPACT_ATOMS: atom_id res chain seq x y z
N ALA A 1 2.54 9.51 1.98
CA ALA A 1 1.53 9.92 2.98
C ALA A 1 1.73 9.17 4.30
N ASN A 2 1.68 7.84 4.29
CA ASN A 2 1.77 7.04 5.53
C ASN A 2 3.02 7.36 6.37
N ASP A 3 4.19 7.39 5.76
CA ASP A 3 5.46 7.61 6.46
C ASP A 3 5.52 8.98 7.17
N VAL A 4 4.96 10.02 6.52
CA VAL A 4 4.84 11.36 7.10
C VAL A 4 3.93 11.34 8.33
N ALA A 5 2.79 10.66 8.26
CA ALA A 5 1.85 10.53 9.37
C ALA A 5 2.45 9.73 10.54
N VAL A 6 3.22 8.68 10.27
CA VAL A 6 3.89 7.86 11.29
C VAL A 6 4.96 8.65 12.03
N VAL A 7 5.75 9.46 11.32
CA VAL A 7 6.76 10.33 11.94
C VAL A 7 6.07 11.35 12.85
N ALA A 8 5.00 12.00 12.39
CA ALA A 8 4.22 12.93 13.20
C ALA A 8 3.63 12.24 14.45
N PHE A 9 3.07 11.05 14.29
CA PHE A 9 2.51 10.26 15.39
C PHE A 9 3.54 9.92 16.47
N ALA A 10 4.75 9.51 16.08
CA ALA A 10 5.81 9.21 17.01
C ALA A 10 6.32 10.49 17.71
N ALA A 11 6.42 11.61 17.01
CA ALA A 11 6.80 12.90 17.57
C ALA A 11 5.79 13.42 18.58
N GLU A 12 4.48 13.33 18.28
CA GLU A 12 3.40 13.74 19.20
C GLU A 12 3.41 12.97 20.53
N ARG A 13 3.98 11.75 20.53
CA ARG A 13 4.12 10.92 21.74
C ARG A 13 5.47 11.05 22.44
N GLY A 14 6.27 12.04 22.05
CA GLY A 14 7.58 12.30 22.66
C GLY A 14 8.63 11.23 22.35
N ALA A 15 8.41 10.38 21.34
CA ALA A 15 9.28 9.28 20.96
C ALA A 15 9.63 9.30 19.46
N PRO A 16 10.23 10.40 18.93
CA PRO A 16 10.49 10.53 17.50
C PRO A 16 11.38 9.41 16.93
N ALA A 17 12.32 8.90 17.73
CA ALA A 17 13.17 7.77 17.32
C ALA A 17 12.38 6.48 17.06
N MET A 18 11.19 6.33 17.65
CA MET A 18 10.33 5.16 17.43
C MET A 18 9.71 5.14 16.02
N SER A 19 9.67 6.24 15.30
CA SER A 19 9.24 6.27 13.91
C SER A 19 10.06 5.32 13.03
N GLY A 20 11.38 5.33 13.20
CA GLY A 20 12.28 4.40 12.51
C GLY A 20 12.01 2.94 12.86
N VAL A 21 11.74 2.64 14.11
CA VAL A 21 11.38 1.27 14.56
C VAL A 21 10.05 0.83 13.96
N LEU A 22 9.04 1.69 13.98
CA LEU A 22 7.72 1.41 13.39
C LEU A 22 7.83 1.10 11.88
N LEU A 23 8.57 1.91 11.15
CA LEU A 23 8.83 1.72 9.72
C LEU A 23 9.64 0.44 9.45
N ALA A 24 10.65 0.16 10.27
CA ALA A 24 11.46 -1.06 10.15
C ALA A 24 10.63 -2.32 10.39
N VAL A 25 9.79 -2.33 11.42
CA VAL A 25 8.88 -3.46 11.74
C VAL A 25 7.89 -3.69 10.59
N SER A 26 7.29 -2.62 10.05
CA SER A 26 6.40 -2.70 8.89
C SER A 26 7.11 -3.25 7.65
N SER A 27 8.34 -2.78 7.39
CA SER A 27 9.16 -3.24 6.25
C SER A 27 9.56 -4.71 6.40
N ALA A 28 9.95 -5.15 7.60
CA ALA A 28 10.25 -6.55 7.88
C ALA A 28 9.03 -7.44 7.71
N ALA A 29 7.86 -7.02 8.19
CA ALA A 29 6.59 -7.74 8.00
C ALA A 29 6.24 -7.86 6.51
N SER A 30 6.42 -6.78 5.74
CA SER A 30 6.21 -6.76 4.30
C SER A 30 7.16 -7.71 3.57
N LEU A 31 8.45 -7.73 3.94
CA LEU A 31 9.44 -8.62 3.36
C LEU A 31 9.08 -10.09 3.61
N LEU A 32 8.79 -10.45 4.85
CA LEU A 32 8.41 -11.82 5.21
C LEU A 32 7.13 -12.26 4.47
N ALA A 33 6.12 -11.40 4.42
CA ALA A 33 4.89 -11.67 3.69
C ALA A 33 5.16 -11.83 2.18
N GLY A 34 6.04 -11.01 1.60
CA GLY A 34 6.45 -11.11 0.20
C GLY A 34 7.16 -12.42 -0.11
N LEU A 35 8.07 -12.86 0.76
CA LEU A 35 8.77 -14.16 0.61
C LEU A 35 7.79 -15.33 0.67
N VAL A 36 6.91 -15.36 1.68
CA VAL A 36 5.87 -16.39 1.82
C VAL A 36 4.92 -16.39 0.64
N TYR A 37 4.52 -15.20 0.20
CA TYR A 37 3.62 -15.02 -0.93
C TYR A 37 4.25 -15.52 -2.24
N GLY A 38 5.52 -15.18 -2.49
CA GLY A 38 6.25 -15.60 -3.69
C GLY A 38 6.61 -17.08 -3.71
N ALA A 39 6.83 -17.69 -2.53
CA ALA A 39 7.13 -19.13 -2.41
C ALA A 39 5.90 -20.03 -2.60
N ARG A 40 4.69 -19.47 -2.54
CA ARG A 40 3.43 -20.22 -2.61
C ARG A 40 2.80 -20.15 -4.00
N SER A 41 2.45 -21.30 -4.57
CA SER A 41 1.60 -21.38 -5.76
C SER A 41 0.14 -21.08 -5.40
N TRP A 42 -0.40 -20.01 -5.98
CA TRP A 42 -1.76 -19.58 -5.70
C TRP A 42 -2.70 -20.14 -6.80
N ARG A 43 -3.80 -20.78 -6.36
CA ARG A 43 -4.85 -21.30 -7.28
C ARG A 43 -5.82 -20.22 -7.75
N TRP A 44 -5.79 -19.04 -7.13
CA TRP A 44 -6.68 -17.95 -7.50
C TRP A 44 -6.07 -17.10 -8.61
N PRO A 45 -6.88 -16.57 -9.53
CA PRO A 45 -6.39 -15.69 -10.57
C PRO A 45 -5.81 -14.38 -9.97
N THR A 46 -4.76 -13.87 -10.58
CA THR A 46 -3.97 -12.72 -10.12
C THR A 46 -4.84 -11.51 -9.76
N TRP A 47 -5.88 -11.24 -10.56
CA TRP A 47 -6.77 -10.11 -10.31
C TRP A 47 -7.62 -10.25 -9.04
N ARG A 48 -7.98 -11.49 -8.62
CA ARG A 48 -8.66 -11.71 -7.33
C ARG A 48 -7.72 -11.50 -6.15
N LEU A 49 -6.50 -12.01 -6.25
CA LEU A 49 -5.47 -11.80 -5.24
C LEU A 49 -5.17 -10.31 -5.08
N TYR A 50 -5.05 -9.58 -6.19
CA TYR A 50 -4.87 -8.14 -6.18
C TYR A 50 -6.01 -7.41 -5.45
N LYS A 51 -7.27 -7.76 -5.73
CA LYS A 51 -8.43 -7.17 -5.02
C LYS A 51 -8.37 -7.39 -3.51
N VAL A 52 -8.08 -8.61 -3.09
CA VAL A 52 -7.98 -8.94 -1.66
C VAL A 52 -6.89 -8.11 -0.99
N CYS A 53 -5.73 -8.00 -1.62
CA CYS A 53 -4.61 -7.22 -1.08
C CYS A 53 -4.93 -5.72 -1.01
N VAL A 54 -5.56 -5.15 -2.04
CA VAL A 54 -5.96 -3.73 -2.08
C VAL A 54 -6.98 -3.42 -0.99
N VAL A 55 -7.99 -4.27 -0.81
CA VAL A 55 -8.98 -4.11 0.25
C VAL A 55 -8.34 -4.27 1.64
N ALA A 56 -7.42 -5.21 1.80
CA ALA A 56 -6.67 -5.39 3.05
C ALA A 56 -5.86 -4.14 3.41
N ILE A 57 -5.20 -3.51 2.43
CA ILE A 57 -4.49 -2.23 2.64
C ILE A 57 -5.47 -1.12 3.06
N ALA A 58 -6.63 -1.01 2.42
CA ALA A 58 -7.61 0.03 2.75
C ALA A 58 -8.21 -0.15 4.16
N LEU A 59 -8.50 -1.39 4.55
CA LEU A 59 -8.95 -1.71 5.90
C LEU A 59 -7.86 -1.44 6.93
N GLY A 60 -6.61 -1.83 6.64
CA GLY A 60 -5.45 -1.53 7.47
C GLY A 60 -5.21 -0.03 7.62
N ALA A 61 -5.33 0.73 6.52
CA ALA A 61 -5.22 2.18 6.57
C ALA A 61 -6.31 2.80 7.46
N THR A 62 -7.54 2.29 7.40
CA THR A 62 -8.63 2.75 8.28
C THR A 62 -8.32 2.43 9.75
N ALA A 63 -7.68 1.30 10.04
CA ALA A 63 -7.29 0.91 11.38
C ALA A 63 -6.24 1.84 12.02
N TYR A 64 -5.46 2.60 11.22
CA TYR A 64 -4.56 3.64 11.77
C TYR A 64 -5.31 4.71 12.55
N LEU A 65 -6.54 5.06 12.17
CA LEU A 65 -7.35 6.04 12.88
C LEU A 65 -7.76 5.59 14.28
N ALA A 66 -7.77 4.27 14.53
CA ALA A 66 -8.10 3.69 15.82
C ALA A 66 -6.86 3.43 16.69
N ALA A 67 -5.65 3.62 16.16
CA ALA A 67 -4.42 3.36 16.89
C ALA A 67 -4.17 4.44 17.96
N SER A 68 -4.31 4.05 19.23
CA SER A 68 -4.18 4.95 20.39
C SER A 68 -2.78 4.97 21.00
N GLY A 69 -1.92 4.00 20.70
CA GLY A 69 -0.57 3.88 21.26
C GLY A 69 0.47 3.36 20.28
N LEU A 70 1.75 3.45 20.65
CA LEU A 70 2.86 3.00 19.81
C LEU A 70 2.78 1.50 19.48
N TRP A 71 2.38 0.68 20.44
CA TRP A 71 2.23 -0.78 20.25
C TRP A 71 1.08 -1.15 19.33
N THR A 72 -0.07 -0.48 19.49
CA THR A 72 -1.22 -0.68 18.60
C THR A 72 -0.88 -0.22 17.18
N MET A 73 -0.14 0.89 17.06
CA MET A 73 0.35 1.36 15.77
C MET A 73 1.31 0.35 15.12
N ALA A 74 2.29 -0.18 15.88
CA ALA A 74 3.22 -1.19 15.37
C ALA A 74 2.49 -2.43 14.84
N LEU A 75 1.46 -2.88 15.55
CA LEU A 75 0.65 -4.03 15.16
C LEU A 75 -0.14 -3.75 13.87
N VAL A 76 -0.83 -2.61 13.79
CA VAL A 76 -1.60 -2.22 12.60
C VAL A 76 -0.67 -2.03 11.40
N MET A 77 0.49 -1.40 11.59
CA MET A 77 1.50 -1.24 10.53
C MET A 77 2.06 -2.58 10.04
N SER A 78 2.30 -3.53 10.96
CA SER A 78 2.77 -4.87 10.59
C SER A 78 1.74 -5.59 9.72
N VAL A 79 0.48 -5.61 10.14
CA VAL A 79 -0.61 -6.26 9.41
C VAL A 79 -0.84 -5.61 8.04
N THR A 80 -0.85 -4.26 7.98
CA THR A 80 -1.01 -3.53 6.72
C THR A 80 0.20 -3.72 5.81
N GLY A 81 1.41 -3.71 6.38
CA GLY A 81 2.67 -3.96 5.67
C GLY A 81 2.71 -5.34 5.00
N MET A 82 2.13 -6.37 5.65
CA MET A 82 2.03 -7.71 5.07
C MET A 82 1.23 -7.75 3.76
N ALA A 83 0.29 -6.83 3.54
CA ALA A 83 -0.47 -6.77 2.30
C ALA A 83 0.27 -5.99 1.19
N TYR A 84 1.28 -5.18 1.54
CA TYR A 84 1.95 -4.29 0.59
C TYR A 84 2.79 -5.04 -0.45
N ALA A 85 3.71 -5.93 -0.02
CA ALA A 85 4.56 -6.68 -0.94
C ALA A 85 3.75 -7.61 -1.88
N PRO A 86 2.75 -8.38 -1.41
CA PRO A 86 1.86 -9.12 -2.31
C PRO A 86 1.13 -8.23 -3.31
N THR A 87 0.69 -7.02 -2.90
CA THR A 87 0.06 -6.08 -3.82
C THR A 87 0.99 -5.69 -4.95
N MET A 88 2.24 -5.32 -4.64
CA MET A 88 3.25 -4.96 -5.63
C MET A 88 3.57 -6.13 -6.57
N THR A 89 3.68 -7.35 -6.02
CA THR A 89 3.89 -8.56 -6.81
C THR A 89 2.74 -8.77 -7.80
N ASN A 90 1.49 -8.65 -7.36
CA ASN A 90 0.33 -8.81 -8.22
C ASN A 90 0.26 -7.74 -9.32
N VAL A 91 0.57 -6.48 -9.01
CA VAL A 91 0.62 -5.40 -10.02
C VAL A 91 1.66 -5.71 -11.09
N ASN A 92 2.88 -6.12 -10.69
CA ASN A 92 3.93 -6.54 -11.63
C ASN A 92 3.47 -7.70 -12.52
N MET A 93 2.85 -8.72 -11.94
CA MET A 93 2.32 -9.87 -12.71
C MET A 93 1.22 -9.45 -13.69
N ILE A 94 0.32 -8.54 -13.29
CA ILE A 94 -0.73 -8.02 -14.17
C ILE A 94 -0.11 -7.28 -15.37
N VAL A 95 0.89 -6.42 -15.13
CA VAL A 95 1.60 -5.72 -16.21
C VAL A 95 2.26 -6.71 -17.16
N GLN A 96 2.97 -7.72 -16.62
CA GLN A 96 3.65 -8.75 -17.43
C GLN A 96 2.67 -9.59 -18.28
N LYS A 97 1.45 -9.83 -17.79
CA LYS A 97 0.43 -10.58 -18.53
C LYS A 97 -0.34 -9.74 -19.56
N THR A 98 -0.45 -8.44 -19.31
CA THR A 98 -1.29 -7.53 -20.12
C THR A 98 -0.51 -6.84 -21.23
N VAL A 99 0.79 -6.57 -20.99
CA VAL A 99 1.66 -5.83 -21.92
C VAL A 99 2.41 -6.79 -22.83
N PRO A 100 2.40 -6.57 -24.16
CA PRO A 100 3.17 -7.39 -25.11
C PRO A 100 4.66 -7.43 -24.76
N PRO A 101 5.37 -8.56 -24.98
CA PRO A 101 6.77 -8.73 -24.58
C PRO A 101 7.72 -7.64 -25.11
N HIS A 102 7.49 -7.14 -26.32
CA HIS A 102 8.30 -6.08 -26.94
C HIS A 102 8.08 -4.67 -26.32
N ARG A 103 7.05 -4.49 -25.50
CA ARG A 103 6.74 -3.26 -24.76
C ARG A 103 6.79 -3.40 -23.24
N LEU A 104 7.25 -4.53 -22.74
CA LEU A 104 7.22 -4.83 -21.32
C LEU A 104 8.02 -3.80 -20.49
N THR A 105 9.20 -3.40 -20.97
CA THR A 105 10.01 -2.36 -20.32
C THR A 105 9.26 -1.04 -20.22
N GLU A 106 8.55 -0.63 -21.29
CA GLU A 106 7.71 0.57 -21.30
C GLU A 106 6.60 0.46 -20.24
N GLY A 107 5.87 -0.67 -20.22
CA GLY A 107 4.80 -0.91 -19.24
C GLY A 107 5.29 -0.86 -17.79
N LEU A 108 6.43 -1.47 -17.48
CA LEU A 108 7.04 -1.44 -16.15
C LEU A 108 7.53 -0.03 -15.78
N THR A 109 8.04 0.74 -16.75
CA THR A 109 8.44 2.13 -16.53
C THR A 109 7.23 3.00 -16.20
N TRP A 110 6.13 2.89 -16.94
CA TRP A 110 4.88 3.59 -16.65
C TRP A 110 4.33 3.25 -15.27
N MET A 111 4.37 1.97 -14.89
CA MET A 111 3.98 1.52 -13.55
C MET A 111 4.83 2.19 -12.48
N SER A 112 6.17 2.15 -12.61
CA SER A 112 7.09 2.74 -11.63
C SER A 112 6.93 4.26 -11.54
N THR A 113 6.76 4.95 -12.67
CA THR A 113 6.50 6.38 -12.72
C THR A 113 5.21 6.74 -12.00
N SER A 114 4.13 5.99 -12.27
CA SER A 114 2.84 6.21 -11.60
C SER A 114 2.92 6.01 -10.09
N LEU A 115 3.67 4.99 -9.62
CA LEU A 115 3.91 4.76 -8.19
C LEU A 115 4.66 5.94 -7.55
N ASN A 116 5.73 6.42 -8.19
CA ASN A 116 6.51 7.56 -7.68
C ASN A 116 5.70 8.86 -7.68
N MET A 117 4.90 9.12 -8.73
CA MET A 117 3.98 10.26 -8.76
C MET A 117 2.95 10.18 -7.63
N GLY A 118 2.35 9.01 -7.43
CA GLY A 118 1.41 8.78 -6.34
C GLY A 118 2.05 8.96 -4.96
N ALA A 119 3.27 8.50 -4.78
CA ALA A 119 4.03 8.68 -3.54
C ALA A 119 4.32 10.17 -3.27
N SER A 120 4.76 10.90 -4.29
CA SER A 120 5.05 12.34 -4.21
C SER A 120 3.80 13.15 -3.89
N LEU A 121 2.70 12.92 -4.62
CA LEU A 121 1.41 13.58 -4.37
C LEU A 121 0.88 13.26 -2.97
N GLY A 122 0.95 11.99 -2.57
CA GLY A 122 0.53 11.56 -1.24
C GLY A 122 1.33 12.25 -0.12
N SER A 123 2.64 12.42 -0.30
CA SER A 123 3.48 13.12 0.67
C SER A 123 3.23 14.63 0.67
N ALA A 124 3.03 15.24 -0.50
CA ALA A 124 2.70 16.65 -0.64
C ALA A 124 1.35 17.01 0.00
N LEU A 125 0.38 16.10 -0.02
CA LEU A 125 -0.91 16.29 0.64
C LEU A 125 -0.83 15.99 2.15
N ALA A 126 0.00 15.02 2.55
CA ALA A 126 0.12 14.63 3.95
C ALA A 126 0.83 15.69 4.80
N GLY A 127 1.81 16.43 4.23
CA GLY A 127 2.52 17.49 4.95
C GLY A 127 1.56 18.54 5.53
N PRO A 128 0.84 19.31 4.70
CA PRO A 128 -0.12 20.31 5.18
C PRO A 128 -1.24 19.72 6.04
N ALA A 129 -1.65 18.47 5.78
CA ALA A 129 -2.66 17.81 6.60
C ALA A 129 -2.15 17.50 8.02
N VAL A 130 -0.87 17.13 8.15
CA VAL A 130 -0.20 16.97 9.45
C VAL A 130 -0.04 18.32 10.14
N ASP A 131 0.35 19.35 9.42
CA ASP A 131 0.50 20.71 9.99
C ASP A 131 -0.82 21.25 10.56
N ALA A 132 -1.95 20.92 9.90
CA ALA A 132 -3.28 21.39 10.30
C ALA A 132 -3.95 20.51 11.37
N GLY A 133 -3.73 19.21 11.34
CA GLY A 133 -4.49 18.24 12.17
C GLY A 133 -3.63 17.16 12.83
N GLY A 134 -2.31 17.40 12.95
CA GLY A 134 -1.40 16.42 13.53
C GLY A 134 -1.35 15.10 12.75
N SER A 135 -0.90 14.05 13.41
CA SER A 135 -0.84 12.71 12.82
C SER A 135 -2.18 12.22 12.29
N TYR A 136 -3.28 12.62 12.92
CA TYR A 136 -4.63 12.26 12.49
C TYR A 136 -4.95 12.80 11.09
N GLY A 137 -4.58 14.07 10.81
CA GLY A 137 -4.71 14.67 9.49
C GLY A 137 -3.94 13.88 8.41
N GLY A 138 -2.71 13.46 8.71
CA GLY A 138 -1.91 12.61 7.83
C GLY A 138 -2.55 11.24 7.57
N TYR A 139 -3.15 10.63 8.59
CA TYR A 139 -3.87 9.36 8.41
C TYR A 139 -5.14 9.50 7.59
N LEU A 140 -5.86 10.61 7.69
CA LEU A 140 -7.02 10.87 6.81
C LEU A 140 -6.61 10.89 5.34
N VAL A 141 -5.47 11.49 4.99
CA VAL A 141 -4.94 11.47 3.62
C VAL A 141 -4.58 10.04 3.20
N THR A 142 -3.98 9.27 4.11
CA THR A 142 -3.62 7.86 3.85
C THR A 142 -4.87 7.01 3.60
N VAL A 143 -5.89 7.14 4.43
CA VAL A 143 -7.18 6.45 4.29
C VAL A 143 -7.89 6.85 3.00
N GLY A 144 -7.97 8.16 2.73
CA GLY A 144 -8.56 8.68 1.50
C GLY A 144 -7.88 8.11 0.24
N SER A 145 -6.55 8.08 0.23
CA SER A 145 -5.76 7.51 -0.88
C SER A 145 -6.01 6.01 -1.04
N ALA A 146 -6.07 5.27 0.07
CA ALA A 146 -6.30 3.83 0.05
C ALA A 146 -7.70 3.47 -0.48
N TRP A 147 -8.73 4.20 -0.05
CA TRP A 147 -10.08 3.99 -0.57
C TRP A 147 -10.24 4.49 -2.01
N ALA A 148 -9.55 5.56 -2.42
CA ALA A 148 -9.49 5.96 -3.82
C ALA A 148 -8.91 4.84 -4.70
N MET A 149 -7.85 4.16 -4.23
CA MET A 149 -7.29 2.99 -4.90
C MET A 149 -8.32 1.85 -5.03
N VAL A 150 -9.14 1.58 -4.00
CA VAL A 150 -10.22 0.58 -4.06
C VAL A 150 -11.25 0.96 -5.12
N LEU A 151 -11.67 2.22 -5.16
CA LEU A 151 -12.64 2.71 -6.13
C LEU A 151 -12.13 2.62 -7.57
N LEU A 152 -10.89 3.04 -7.82
CA LEU A 152 -10.25 2.92 -9.13
C LEU A 152 -10.11 1.46 -9.56
N MET A 153 -9.73 0.58 -8.62
CA MET A 153 -9.68 -0.85 -8.87
C MET A 153 -11.07 -1.39 -9.22
N ALA A 154 -12.11 -1.02 -8.48
CA ALA A 154 -13.48 -1.46 -8.75
C ALA A 154 -13.97 -1.03 -10.14
N ALA A 155 -13.59 0.17 -10.58
CA ALA A 155 -13.88 0.65 -11.94
C ALA A 155 -13.11 -0.15 -13.00
N GLY A 156 -11.86 -0.54 -12.72
CA GLY A 156 -10.99 -1.29 -13.65
C GLY A 156 -11.19 -2.82 -13.64
N VAL A 157 -11.92 -3.37 -12.65
CA VAL A 157 -12.07 -4.84 -12.46
C VAL A 157 -12.57 -5.58 -13.69
N ARG A 158 -13.50 -4.99 -14.44
CA ARG A 158 -14.04 -5.62 -15.65
C ARG A 158 -12.97 -5.76 -16.73
N ALA A 159 -12.11 -4.78 -16.88
CA ALA A 159 -11.00 -4.82 -17.83
C ALA A 159 -9.92 -5.81 -17.38
N LEU A 160 -9.54 -5.79 -16.09
CA LEU A 160 -8.56 -6.72 -15.50
C LEU A 160 -9.01 -8.17 -15.58
N GLY A 161 -10.31 -8.46 -15.33
CA GLY A 161 -10.86 -9.80 -15.39
C GLY A 161 -10.79 -10.39 -16.79
N LYS A 162 -11.01 -9.58 -17.84
CA LYS A 162 -10.87 -10.03 -19.23
C LYS A 162 -9.41 -10.29 -19.61
N ALA A 163 -8.48 -9.44 -19.17
CA ALA A 163 -7.07 -9.53 -19.52
C ALA A 163 -6.32 -10.70 -18.83
N THR A 164 -6.82 -11.19 -17.69
CA THR A 164 -6.15 -12.22 -16.87
C THR A 164 -6.93 -13.53 -16.75
N ALA A 165 -8.08 -13.68 -17.41
CA ALA A 165 -8.93 -14.88 -17.37
C ALA A 165 -8.67 -15.84 -18.56
N GLU A 166 -7.83 -15.46 -19.50
CA GLU A 166 -7.46 -16.27 -20.68
C GLU A 166 -6.28 -17.22 -20.42
N ASP A 167 -5.86 -17.36 -19.16
CA ASP A 167 -4.88 -18.35 -18.65
C ASP A 167 -5.61 -19.46 -17.87
#